data_c9fc36d91cd906bcb1cac7affaf85c06
#
_entry.id   c9fc36d91cd906bcb1cac7affaf85c06
#
_cell.length_a   1.000
_cell.length_b   1.000
_cell.length_c   1.000
_cell.angle_alpha   90.00
_cell.angle_beta   90.00
_cell.angle_gamma   90.00
#
_symmetry.space_group_name_H-M   'P 1'
#
loop_
_entity.id
_entity.type
_entity.pdbx_description
1 polymer ?
#
loop_
_entity_poly.entity_id
_entity_poly.type
_entity_poly.pdbx_seq_one_letter_code
_entity_poly.pdbx_strand_id
1 'polypeptide(L)'
;MSSPASAYLFSGLKVLDFASFIAGPAAATVLSDFGAEVVKVEPPGAGDPHRYLYRTPPNPALKENYTWQLTNRNKRSLALDLKNPKSSEILKRLVGWADVLVTNFPPRVRRRLKLTYEDVFPFNPRLIYADITGYGELGPEADKPGFDITAFWARSGLMQFTRDASSPPAVPVPGIGDHATAISLYAAIVTALYRRERTGEGCCVSTSLIANGAWATAAWLQAALFGAKFSGEIDRKNPPNALTASYRTSDNRWVLILFVEEDKNWPVFVKAIERADLQGDPRFADSKSRHANAAALVAELDRLFASQPLANWTALLDAASLPYGVVQIPEEIVKDPQLFANRIVVPINDGSANPRYTVDSPFMLKEQPKVAPGVAPELGQHTDQILKELGFDADQIDDLRAFGAVPHVPHSEASL
;
A
#
# COMPACT_ATOMS: atom_id res chain seq x y z
N MET A 1 -14.69 28.08 -25.59
CA MET A 1 -13.24 28.25 -25.38
C MET A 1 -12.81 27.14 -24.45
N SER A 2 -12.09 26.15 -24.95
CA SER A 2 -11.53 25.07 -24.10
C SER A 2 -10.48 25.71 -23.18
N SER A 3 -10.66 25.58 -21.86
CA SER A 3 -9.58 25.83 -20.89
C SER A 3 -8.29 25.14 -21.37
N PRO A 4 -7.12 25.77 -21.20
CA PRO A 4 -5.87 25.07 -21.49
C PRO A 4 -5.88 23.73 -20.74
N ALA A 5 -5.59 22.63 -21.44
CA ALA A 5 -5.54 21.30 -20.88
C ALA A 5 -4.71 21.37 -19.61
N SER A 6 -5.30 20.97 -18.48
CA SER A 6 -4.60 20.94 -17.21
C SER A 6 -3.39 20.00 -17.34
N ALA A 7 -2.23 20.43 -16.82
CA ALA A 7 -0.98 19.66 -16.96
C ALA A 7 -1.09 18.23 -16.38
N TYR A 8 -1.99 18.03 -15.41
CA TYR A 8 -2.20 16.74 -14.71
C TYR A 8 -3.69 16.40 -14.63
N LEU A 9 -3.99 15.11 -14.53
CA LEU A 9 -5.36 14.57 -14.54
C LEU A 9 -6.26 15.21 -13.46
N PHE A 10 -5.73 15.38 -12.25
CA PHE A 10 -6.48 15.93 -11.11
C PHE A 10 -6.11 17.38 -10.78
N SER A 11 -5.58 18.13 -11.74
CA SER A 11 -5.36 19.57 -11.53
C SER A 11 -6.67 20.25 -11.13
N GLY A 12 -6.64 20.98 -10.00
CA GLY A 12 -7.81 21.65 -9.41
C GLY A 12 -8.68 20.79 -8.50
N LEU A 13 -8.43 19.47 -8.40
CA LEU A 13 -9.08 18.63 -7.40
C LEU A 13 -8.46 18.89 -6.02
N LYS A 14 -9.30 19.18 -5.02
CA LYS A 14 -8.91 19.55 -3.66
C LYS A 14 -9.23 18.44 -2.67
N VAL A 15 -8.22 17.96 -1.97
CA VAL A 15 -8.33 16.80 -1.08
C VAL A 15 -7.92 17.16 0.34
N LEU A 16 -8.76 16.84 1.32
CA LEU A 16 -8.43 16.86 2.74
C LEU A 16 -8.02 15.46 3.19
N ASP A 17 -6.84 15.33 3.72
CA ASP A 17 -6.32 14.09 4.30
C ASP A 17 -6.33 14.19 5.84
N PHE A 18 -7.43 13.73 6.47
CA PHE A 18 -7.56 13.59 7.92
C PHE A 18 -7.12 12.22 8.44
N ALA A 19 -6.66 11.34 7.54
CA ALA A 19 -6.25 10.00 7.93
C ALA A 19 -4.90 10.01 8.66
N SER A 20 -4.61 8.94 9.38
CA SER A 20 -3.32 8.71 10.06
C SER A 20 -2.68 7.41 9.58
N PHE A 21 -1.41 7.22 9.89
CA PHE A 21 -0.62 6.07 9.50
C PHE A 21 -0.43 5.94 7.98
N ILE A 22 -0.86 4.82 7.36
CA ILE A 22 -0.47 4.45 6.00
C ILE A 22 -1.65 4.49 5.03
N ALA A 23 -2.71 3.71 5.26
CA ALA A 23 -3.71 3.40 4.24
C ALA A 23 -4.43 4.63 3.66
N GLY A 24 -4.99 5.49 4.49
CA GLY A 24 -5.65 6.73 4.07
C GLY A 24 -4.67 7.73 3.45
N PRO A 25 -3.54 8.05 4.13
CA PRO A 25 -2.52 8.94 3.57
C PRO A 25 -1.97 8.46 2.23
N ALA A 26 -1.76 7.15 2.03
CA ALA A 26 -1.30 6.60 0.76
C ALA A 26 -2.34 6.78 -0.36
N ALA A 27 -3.64 6.61 -0.08
CA ALA A 27 -4.70 6.88 -1.06
C ALA A 27 -4.70 8.35 -1.50
N ALA A 28 -4.56 9.28 -0.55
CA ALA A 28 -4.44 10.71 -0.84
C ALA A 28 -3.14 11.03 -1.60
N THR A 29 -2.03 10.33 -1.34
CA THR A 29 -0.78 10.46 -2.09
C THR A 29 -0.95 10.05 -3.54
N VAL A 30 -1.68 8.96 -3.83
CA VAL A 30 -1.97 8.56 -5.22
C VAL A 30 -2.72 9.67 -5.97
N LEU A 31 -3.69 10.35 -5.31
CA LEU A 31 -4.36 11.50 -5.92
C LEU A 31 -3.38 12.65 -6.17
N SER A 32 -2.44 12.93 -5.26
CA SER A 32 -1.43 13.97 -5.43
C SER A 32 -0.43 13.66 -6.54
N ASP A 33 -0.08 12.38 -6.73
CA ASP A 33 0.79 11.94 -7.83
C ASP A 33 0.19 12.26 -9.21
N PHE A 34 -1.13 12.35 -9.31
CA PHE A 34 -1.83 12.77 -10.53
C PHE A 34 -2.29 14.24 -10.51
N GLY A 35 -1.78 15.06 -9.58
CA GLY A 35 -1.93 16.51 -9.58
C GLY A 35 -3.04 17.07 -8.69
N ALA A 36 -3.67 16.26 -7.83
CA ALA A 36 -4.58 16.80 -6.83
C ALA A 36 -3.83 17.65 -5.79
N GLU A 37 -4.45 18.72 -5.35
CA GLU A 37 -3.99 19.52 -4.22
C GLU A 37 -4.42 18.85 -2.90
N VAL A 38 -3.46 18.33 -2.14
CA VAL A 38 -3.74 17.58 -0.90
C VAL A 38 -3.28 18.37 0.32
N VAL A 39 -4.22 18.63 1.23
CA VAL A 39 -3.94 19.18 2.57
C VAL A 39 -4.04 18.06 3.59
N LYS A 40 -2.90 17.70 4.18
CA LYS A 40 -2.78 16.80 5.32
C LYS A 40 -3.08 17.56 6.60
N VAL A 41 -4.14 17.18 7.30
CA VAL A 41 -4.53 17.79 8.58
C VAL A 41 -4.05 16.91 9.74
N GLU A 42 -3.26 17.49 10.63
CA GLU A 42 -2.59 16.77 11.70
C GLU A 42 -2.82 17.48 13.05
N PRO A 43 -2.87 16.73 14.18
CA PRO A 43 -2.92 17.37 15.49
C PRO A 43 -1.61 18.14 15.76
N PRO A 44 -1.65 19.29 16.47
CA PRO A 44 -0.45 19.99 16.91
C PRO A 44 0.42 19.13 17.83
N GLY A 45 1.68 19.49 17.95
CA GLY A 45 2.67 18.82 18.82
C GLY A 45 3.29 17.60 18.16
N ALA A 46 2.74 16.43 18.33
CA ALA A 46 3.32 15.21 17.76
C ALA A 46 2.97 14.96 16.28
N GLY A 47 1.89 15.54 15.77
CA GLY A 47 1.40 15.26 14.43
C GLY A 47 0.81 13.85 14.27
N ASP A 48 0.87 13.33 13.06
CA ASP A 48 0.50 11.96 12.75
C ASP A 48 1.50 10.98 13.38
N PRO A 49 1.06 9.93 14.10
CA PRO A 49 1.95 8.90 14.66
C PRO A 49 2.90 8.28 13.63
N HIS A 50 2.54 8.28 12.34
CA HIS A 50 3.41 7.80 11.26
C HIS A 50 4.73 8.56 11.13
N ARG A 51 4.81 9.80 11.61
CA ARG A 51 6.07 10.58 11.65
C ARG A 51 7.17 9.92 12.49
N TYR A 52 6.78 9.02 13.41
CA TYR A 52 7.71 8.36 14.33
C TYR A 52 7.83 6.86 14.11
N LEU A 53 6.95 6.28 13.29
CA LEU A 53 6.86 4.82 13.09
C LEU A 53 8.17 4.23 12.54
N TYR A 54 8.89 4.94 11.69
CA TYR A 54 10.16 4.48 11.12
C TYR A 54 11.26 4.22 12.17
N ARG A 55 11.12 4.78 13.39
CA ARG A 55 12.04 4.56 14.52
C ARG A 55 11.70 3.33 15.36
N THR A 56 10.59 2.67 15.07
CA THR A 56 10.07 1.57 15.87
C THR A 56 10.38 0.23 15.18
N PRO A 57 11.00 -0.75 15.86
CA PRO A 57 11.16 -2.09 15.30
C PRO A 57 9.82 -2.68 14.84
N PRO A 58 9.79 -3.46 13.76
CA PRO A 58 10.92 -3.99 12.99
C PRO A 58 11.44 -3.08 11.85
N ASN A 59 11.06 -1.81 11.80
CA ASN A 59 11.49 -0.91 10.72
C ASN A 59 13.01 -0.70 10.75
N PRO A 60 13.68 -0.68 9.59
CA PRO A 60 15.10 -0.37 9.49
C PRO A 60 15.41 1.01 10.08
N ALA A 61 16.43 1.10 10.94
CA ALA A 61 16.83 2.36 11.54
C ALA A 61 17.57 3.24 10.52
N LEU A 62 17.00 4.40 10.21
CA LEU A 62 17.59 5.43 9.37
C LEU A 62 17.41 6.80 10.01
N LYS A 63 18.22 7.77 9.58
CA LYS A 63 18.10 9.18 10.01
C LYS A 63 16.88 9.83 9.35
N GLU A 64 16.67 9.55 8.07
CA GLU A 64 15.59 10.07 7.25
C GLU A 64 14.29 9.29 7.46
N ASN A 65 13.19 10.02 7.48
CA ASN A 65 11.86 9.43 7.62
C ASN A 65 11.33 8.94 6.26
N TYR A 66 11.81 7.79 5.82
CA TYR A 66 11.46 7.20 4.54
C TYR A 66 9.98 6.76 4.45
N THR A 67 9.38 6.37 5.56
CA THR A 67 7.96 5.94 5.59
C THR A 67 7.03 7.14 5.40
N TRP A 68 7.33 8.27 6.06
CA TRP A 68 6.60 9.52 5.89
C TRP A 68 6.71 10.06 4.47
N GLN A 69 7.92 10.05 3.91
CA GLN A 69 8.19 10.45 2.53
C GLN A 69 7.34 9.66 1.52
N LEU A 70 7.22 8.35 1.72
CA LEU A 70 6.46 7.47 0.83
C LEU A 70 4.98 7.85 0.74
N THR A 71 4.34 8.15 1.86
CA THR A 71 2.88 8.31 1.97
C THR A 71 2.40 9.75 2.13
N ASN A 72 3.32 10.73 2.13
CA ASN A 72 2.96 12.15 2.30
C ASN A 72 3.67 13.12 1.34
N ARG A 73 4.39 12.60 0.34
CA ARG A 73 4.97 13.43 -0.73
C ARG A 73 3.91 14.27 -1.43
N ASN A 74 4.31 15.44 -1.93
CA ASN A 74 3.45 16.36 -2.70
C ASN A 74 2.25 16.93 -1.92
N LYS A 75 2.19 16.77 -0.59
CA LYS A 75 1.12 17.33 0.25
C LYS A 75 1.54 18.64 0.90
N ARG A 76 0.55 19.42 1.31
CA ARG A 76 0.70 20.53 2.26
C ARG A 76 0.26 20.09 3.64
N SER A 77 0.91 20.51 4.72
CA SER A 77 0.55 20.15 6.09
C SER A 77 -0.08 21.33 6.82
N LEU A 78 -1.24 21.09 7.41
CA LEU A 78 -1.97 21.96 8.33
C LEU A 78 -1.99 21.31 9.72
N ALA A 79 -1.42 21.98 10.71
CA ALA A 79 -1.55 21.55 12.10
C ALA A 79 -2.80 22.18 12.71
N LEU A 80 -3.77 21.35 13.14
CA LEU A 80 -5.05 21.79 13.66
C LEU A 80 -5.53 20.87 14.79
N ASP A 81 -5.81 21.45 15.97
CA ASP A 81 -6.46 20.70 17.05
C ASP A 81 -7.97 20.62 16.85
N LEU A 82 -8.45 19.54 16.25
CA LEU A 82 -9.88 19.29 16.04
C LEU A 82 -10.71 19.16 17.34
N LYS A 83 -10.06 19.05 18.51
CA LYS A 83 -10.75 19.03 19.80
C LYS A 83 -11.02 20.44 20.33
N ASN A 84 -10.31 21.42 19.79
CA ASN A 84 -10.49 22.82 20.19
C ASN A 84 -11.78 23.37 19.58
N PRO A 85 -12.69 23.99 20.37
CA PRO A 85 -13.94 24.55 19.84
C PRO A 85 -13.76 25.58 18.72
N LYS A 86 -12.65 26.34 18.76
CA LYS A 86 -12.31 27.34 17.73
C LYS A 86 -11.98 26.73 16.37
N SER A 87 -11.65 25.44 16.31
CA SER A 87 -11.37 24.73 15.07
C SER A 87 -12.62 24.43 14.24
N SER A 88 -13.82 24.59 14.79
CA SER A 88 -15.08 24.32 14.10
C SER A 88 -15.26 25.18 12.85
N GLU A 89 -14.92 26.47 12.90
CA GLU A 89 -15.03 27.36 11.74
C GLU A 89 -13.98 27.02 10.68
N ILE A 90 -12.76 26.64 11.12
CA ILE A 90 -11.70 26.18 10.20
C ILE A 90 -12.17 24.90 9.48
N LEU A 91 -12.70 23.93 10.22
CA LEU A 91 -13.20 22.68 9.65
C LEU A 91 -14.31 22.93 8.62
N LYS A 92 -15.25 23.84 8.92
CA LYS A 92 -16.34 24.19 8.00
C LYS A 92 -15.79 24.79 6.69
N ARG A 93 -14.82 25.71 6.77
CA ARG A 93 -14.21 26.30 5.57
C ARG A 93 -13.37 25.29 4.78
N LEU A 94 -12.63 24.41 5.47
CA LEU A 94 -11.90 23.31 4.85
C LEU A 94 -12.83 22.38 4.06
N VAL A 95 -13.94 21.96 4.66
CA VAL A 95 -14.95 21.10 4.00
C VAL A 95 -15.58 21.81 2.82
N GLY A 96 -15.90 23.11 2.94
CA GLY A 96 -16.42 23.91 1.83
C GLY A 96 -15.43 24.09 0.67
N TRP A 97 -14.14 24.08 0.98
CA TRP A 97 -13.06 24.17 0.01
C TRP A 97 -12.79 22.85 -0.75
N ALA A 98 -13.06 21.70 -0.10
CA ALA A 98 -12.61 20.39 -0.57
C ALA A 98 -13.58 19.73 -1.55
N ASP A 99 -13.03 18.93 -2.45
CA ASP A 99 -13.76 17.97 -3.30
C ASP A 99 -13.84 16.58 -2.67
N VAL A 100 -12.77 16.19 -1.95
CA VAL A 100 -12.63 14.87 -1.33
C VAL A 100 -12.13 15.04 0.11
N LEU A 101 -12.70 14.28 1.03
CA LEU A 101 -12.22 14.16 2.40
C LEU A 101 -11.87 12.68 2.65
N VAL A 102 -10.63 12.42 3.03
CA VAL A 102 -10.13 11.08 3.36
C VAL A 102 -9.94 10.97 4.87
N THR A 103 -10.46 9.92 5.49
CA THR A 103 -10.25 9.64 6.92
C THR A 103 -10.12 8.15 7.19
N ASN A 104 -9.39 7.78 8.23
CA ASN A 104 -9.39 6.44 8.79
C ASN A 104 -9.59 6.46 10.33
N PHE A 105 -10.13 7.54 10.83
CA PHE A 105 -10.51 7.59 12.24
C PHE A 105 -11.63 6.58 12.54
N PRO A 106 -11.54 5.83 13.65
CA PRO A 106 -12.61 4.95 14.07
C PRO A 106 -13.94 5.69 14.19
N PRO A 107 -15.10 5.04 13.94
CA PRO A 107 -16.42 5.69 13.95
C PRO A 107 -16.68 6.52 15.21
N ARG A 108 -16.32 6.01 16.40
CA ARG A 108 -16.45 6.75 17.69
C ARG A 108 -15.63 8.05 17.72
N VAL A 109 -14.45 8.07 17.06
CA VAL A 109 -13.60 9.25 17.01
C VAL A 109 -14.20 10.30 16.09
N ARG A 110 -14.68 9.89 14.93
CA ARG A 110 -15.37 10.77 13.97
C ARG A 110 -16.59 11.43 14.61
N ARG A 111 -17.44 10.66 15.31
CA ARG A 111 -18.60 11.21 16.06
C ARG A 111 -18.17 12.25 17.08
N ARG A 112 -17.13 11.98 17.87
CA ARG A 112 -16.62 12.93 18.88
C ARG A 112 -16.05 14.21 18.27
N LEU A 113 -15.41 14.11 17.11
CA LEU A 113 -14.78 15.24 16.42
C LEU A 113 -15.75 16.00 15.50
N LYS A 114 -17.02 15.58 15.40
CA LYS A 114 -17.99 16.12 14.44
C LYS A 114 -17.47 16.05 13.00
N LEU A 115 -16.91 14.89 12.65
CA LEU A 115 -16.28 14.60 11.37
C LEU A 115 -16.90 13.37 10.69
N THR A 116 -18.15 13.03 11.01
CA THR A 116 -18.90 12.00 10.26
C THR A 116 -19.37 12.56 8.93
N TYR A 117 -19.80 11.70 8.01
CA TYR A 117 -20.37 12.15 6.75
C TYR A 117 -21.57 13.09 6.97
N GLU A 118 -22.45 12.75 7.90
CA GLU A 118 -23.64 13.53 8.26
C GLU A 118 -23.29 14.88 8.87
N ASP A 119 -22.18 14.98 9.60
CA ASP A 119 -21.70 16.23 10.20
C ASP A 119 -21.16 17.21 9.13
N VAL A 120 -20.46 16.68 8.09
CA VAL A 120 -19.74 17.52 7.12
C VAL A 120 -20.53 17.76 5.83
N PHE A 121 -21.40 16.84 5.42
CA PHE A 121 -22.20 16.94 4.19
C PHE A 121 -23.01 18.23 4.08
N PRO A 122 -23.63 18.79 5.14
CA PRO A 122 -24.36 20.05 5.05
C PRO A 122 -23.51 21.25 4.62
N PHE A 123 -22.19 21.19 4.80
CA PHE A 123 -21.28 22.28 4.39
C PHE A 123 -20.84 22.16 2.94
N ASN A 124 -20.89 20.95 2.35
CA ASN A 124 -20.57 20.71 0.96
C ASN A 124 -21.29 19.48 0.40
N PRO A 125 -22.47 19.64 -0.21
CA PRO A 125 -23.22 18.53 -0.82
C PRO A 125 -22.52 17.83 -1.99
N ARG A 126 -21.45 18.42 -2.51
CA ARG A 126 -20.63 17.83 -3.58
C ARG A 126 -19.42 17.05 -3.05
N LEU A 127 -19.20 17.07 -1.74
CA LEU A 127 -18.07 16.39 -1.11
C LEU A 127 -18.13 14.88 -1.32
N ILE A 128 -17.01 14.30 -1.72
CA ILE A 128 -16.79 12.85 -1.65
C ILE A 128 -16.12 12.56 -0.31
N TYR A 129 -16.87 11.92 0.57
CA TYR A 129 -16.38 11.47 1.86
C TYR A 129 -15.85 10.05 1.74
N ALA A 130 -14.56 9.85 2.00
CA ALA A 130 -13.88 8.58 1.77
C ALA A 130 -13.26 8.06 3.08
N ASP A 131 -13.68 6.92 3.55
CA ASP A 131 -13.18 6.36 4.80
C ASP A 131 -12.60 4.95 4.67
N ILE A 132 -11.63 4.65 5.54
CA ILE A 132 -11.08 3.31 5.75
C ILE A 132 -11.25 2.93 7.22
N THR A 133 -11.77 1.74 7.47
CA THR A 133 -11.83 1.13 8.80
C THR A 133 -11.00 -0.16 8.87
N GLY A 134 -10.77 -0.66 10.08
CA GLY A 134 -10.16 -1.98 10.24
C GLY A 134 -11.10 -3.11 9.81
N TYR A 135 -12.35 -3.08 10.34
CA TYR A 135 -13.29 -4.20 10.25
C TYR A 135 -14.63 -3.87 9.59
N GLY A 136 -14.78 -2.67 9.02
CA GLY A 136 -16.05 -2.18 8.46
C GLY A 136 -16.81 -1.28 9.42
N GLU A 137 -17.85 -0.63 8.91
CA GLU A 137 -18.72 0.31 9.64
C GLU A 137 -19.84 -0.40 10.42
N LEU A 138 -20.12 -1.65 10.07
CA LEU A 138 -21.26 -2.42 10.60
C LEU A 138 -20.77 -3.63 11.41
N GLY A 139 -21.66 -4.14 12.24
CA GLY A 139 -21.40 -5.32 13.05
C GLY A 139 -20.74 -5.05 14.41
N PRO A 140 -20.50 -6.10 15.20
CA PRO A 140 -20.08 -5.96 16.60
C PRO A 140 -18.65 -5.43 16.77
N GLU A 141 -17.85 -5.45 15.73
CA GLU A 141 -16.44 -5.02 15.76
C GLU A 141 -16.19 -3.69 15.02
N ALA A 142 -17.23 -2.92 14.67
CA ALA A 142 -17.10 -1.65 13.95
C ALA A 142 -16.19 -0.63 14.66
N ASP A 143 -16.24 -0.54 15.98
CA ASP A 143 -15.39 0.36 16.78
C ASP A 143 -14.07 -0.30 17.27
N LYS A 144 -13.80 -1.56 16.89
CA LYS A 144 -12.60 -2.27 17.29
C LYS A 144 -11.37 -1.69 16.58
N PRO A 145 -10.27 -1.43 17.31
CA PRO A 145 -9.02 -1.04 16.68
C PRO A 145 -8.52 -2.14 15.71
N GLY A 146 -8.23 -1.75 14.48
CA GLY A 146 -7.70 -2.64 13.44
C GLY A 146 -6.52 -2.01 12.74
N PHE A 147 -5.49 -2.82 12.51
CA PHE A 147 -4.28 -2.46 11.78
C PHE A 147 -4.06 -3.49 10.66
N ASP A 148 -3.14 -3.18 9.76
CA ASP A 148 -2.73 -4.05 8.66
C ASP A 148 -2.58 -5.52 9.11
N ILE A 149 -1.68 -5.78 10.06
CA ILE A 149 -1.37 -7.14 10.51
C ILE A 149 -2.60 -7.82 11.12
N THR A 150 -3.43 -7.11 11.89
CA THR A 150 -4.55 -7.70 12.60
C THR A 150 -5.80 -7.87 11.75
N ALA A 151 -6.12 -6.92 10.89
CA ALA A 151 -7.36 -6.89 10.12
C ALA A 151 -7.17 -7.44 8.69
N PHE A 152 -6.14 -6.98 7.97
CA PHE A 152 -5.87 -7.46 6.61
C PHE A 152 -5.26 -8.86 6.63
N TRP A 153 -4.19 -9.10 7.41
CA TRP A 153 -3.45 -10.36 7.37
C TRP A 153 -4.08 -11.49 8.22
N ALA A 154 -4.24 -11.24 9.53
CA ALA A 154 -4.68 -12.31 10.44
C ALA A 154 -6.15 -12.65 10.24
N ARG A 155 -7.03 -11.63 10.22
CA ARG A 155 -8.48 -11.84 10.19
C ARG A 155 -8.99 -12.39 8.85
N SER A 156 -8.33 -12.10 7.74
CA SER A 156 -8.69 -12.62 6.40
C SER A 156 -8.25 -14.08 6.17
N GLY A 157 -7.44 -14.63 7.06
CA GLY A 157 -6.84 -15.94 6.90
C GLY A 157 -5.56 -15.96 6.07
N LEU A 158 -5.10 -14.83 5.54
CA LEU A 158 -3.91 -14.76 4.68
C LEU A 158 -2.66 -15.30 5.37
N MET A 159 -2.48 -15.00 6.66
CA MET A 159 -1.37 -15.56 7.44
C MET A 159 -1.41 -17.10 7.52
N GLN A 160 -2.59 -17.69 7.59
CA GLN A 160 -2.74 -19.16 7.61
C GLN A 160 -2.48 -19.75 6.22
N PHE A 161 -2.96 -19.11 5.16
CA PHE A 161 -2.77 -19.60 3.79
C PHE A 161 -1.34 -19.51 3.27
N THR A 162 -0.51 -18.65 3.87
CA THR A 162 0.92 -18.48 3.49
C THR A 162 1.88 -19.21 4.42
N ARG A 163 1.38 -19.88 5.47
CA ARG A 163 2.19 -20.54 6.49
C ARG A 163 2.62 -21.94 6.05
N ASP A 164 3.89 -22.27 6.27
CA ASP A 164 4.36 -23.65 6.24
C ASP A 164 3.86 -24.41 7.48
N ALA A 165 3.49 -25.69 7.31
CA ALA A 165 2.96 -26.54 8.37
C ALA A 165 3.89 -26.67 9.59
N SER A 166 5.20 -26.64 9.35
CA SER A 166 6.23 -26.79 10.38
C SER A 166 6.54 -25.47 11.12
N SER A 167 5.93 -24.34 10.73
CA SER A 167 6.25 -23.01 11.24
C SER A 167 5.05 -22.33 11.89
N PRO A 168 5.23 -21.49 12.92
CA PRO A 168 4.18 -20.57 13.35
C PRO A 168 3.85 -19.57 12.23
N PRO A 169 2.65 -18.92 12.27
CA PRO A 169 2.35 -17.85 11.33
C PRO A 169 3.41 -16.75 11.40
N ALA A 170 4.00 -16.40 10.26
CA ALA A 170 4.95 -15.31 10.17
C ALA A 170 4.24 -13.96 10.31
N VAL A 171 4.83 -13.03 11.07
CA VAL A 171 4.36 -11.65 11.13
C VAL A 171 4.94 -10.92 9.92
N PRO A 172 4.08 -10.41 9.00
CA PRO A 172 4.57 -9.71 7.82
C PRO A 172 5.13 -8.33 8.18
N VAL A 173 5.90 -7.75 7.26
CA VAL A 173 6.31 -6.35 7.39
C VAL A 173 5.07 -5.43 7.34
N PRO A 174 5.01 -4.38 8.18
CA PRO A 174 3.87 -3.47 8.24
C PRO A 174 3.64 -2.73 6.92
N GLY A 175 2.37 -2.47 6.59
CA GLY A 175 1.97 -1.60 5.48
C GLY A 175 1.59 -2.32 4.18
N ILE A 176 1.84 -3.61 4.02
CA ILE A 176 1.49 -4.35 2.80
C ILE A 176 -0.01 -4.27 2.52
N GLY A 177 -0.83 -4.60 3.49
CA GLY A 177 -2.29 -4.53 3.37
C GLY A 177 -2.83 -3.10 3.36
N ASP A 178 -2.16 -2.19 4.07
CA ASP A 178 -2.48 -0.76 4.04
C ASP A 178 -2.33 -0.18 2.63
N HIS A 179 -1.21 -0.47 1.94
CA HIS A 179 -1.00 -0.01 0.57
C HIS A 179 -2.00 -0.63 -0.42
N ALA A 180 -2.33 -1.92 -0.28
CA ALA A 180 -3.37 -2.56 -1.07
C ALA A 180 -4.75 -1.90 -0.83
N THR A 181 -5.10 -1.63 0.43
CA THR A 181 -6.35 -0.97 0.82
C THR A 181 -6.39 0.49 0.33
N ALA A 182 -5.25 1.19 0.31
CA ALA A 182 -5.14 2.54 -0.22
C ALA A 182 -5.54 2.62 -1.70
N ILE A 183 -5.12 1.66 -2.52
CA ILE A 183 -5.51 1.59 -3.94
C ILE A 183 -7.00 1.30 -4.09
N SER A 184 -7.59 0.47 -3.24
CA SER A 184 -9.04 0.24 -3.23
C SER A 184 -9.82 1.51 -2.87
N LEU A 185 -9.34 2.29 -1.89
CA LEU A 185 -9.97 3.58 -1.56
C LEU A 185 -9.81 4.59 -2.69
N TYR A 186 -8.62 4.67 -3.30
CA TYR A 186 -8.42 5.49 -4.49
C TYR A 186 -9.42 5.13 -5.60
N ALA A 187 -9.59 3.85 -5.91
CA ALA A 187 -10.57 3.39 -6.90
C ALA A 187 -12.01 3.78 -6.52
N ALA A 188 -12.40 3.67 -5.25
CA ALA A 188 -13.70 4.10 -4.75
C ALA A 188 -13.90 5.61 -4.90
N ILE A 189 -12.87 6.42 -4.59
CA ILE A 189 -12.89 7.88 -4.78
C ILE A 189 -13.08 8.23 -6.26
N VAL A 190 -12.33 7.62 -7.17
CA VAL A 190 -12.43 7.88 -8.61
C VAL A 190 -13.82 7.46 -9.14
N THR A 191 -14.37 6.35 -8.66
CA THR A 191 -15.73 5.92 -8.98
C THR A 191 -16.77 6.96 -8.51
N ALA A 192 -16.58 7.51 -7.31
CA ALA A 192 -17.45 8.56 -6.77
C ALA A 192 -17.29 9.89 -7.54
N LEU A 193 -16.09 10.25 -7.96
CA LEU A 193 -15.84 11.43 -8.82
C LEU A 193 -16.58 11.25 -10.15
N TYR A 194 -16.50 10.07 -10.78
CA TYR A 194 -17.25 9.79 -12.00
C TYR A 194 -18.77 9.87 -11.79
N ARG A 195 -19.31 9.36 -10.65
CA ARG A 195 -20.71 9.55 -10.29
C ARG A 195 -21.05 11.03 -10.15
N ARG A 196 -20.23 11.81 -9.45
CA ARG A 196 -20.44 13.25 -9.24
C ARG A 196 -20.48 14.03 -10.56
N GLU A 197 -19.65 13.70 -11.54
CA GLU A 197 -19.71 14.32 -12.87
C GLU A 197 -21.06 14.10 -13.57
N ARG A 198 -21.74 12.99 -13.29
CA ARG A 198 -23.03 12.64 -13.90
C ARG A 198 -24.23 13.18 -13.13
N THR A 199 -24.12 13.31 -11.81
CA THR A 199 -25.25 13.65 -10.92
C THR A 199 -25.17 15.05 -10.33
N GLY A 200 -23.97 15.62 -10.30
CA GLY A 200 -23.69 16.86 -9.58
C GLY A 200 -23.53 16.69 -8.07
N GLU A 201 -23.75 15.49 -7.52
CA GLU A 201 -23.81 15.21 -6.08
C GLU A 201 -22.58 14.45 -5.59
N GLY A 202 -22.10 14.79 -4.40
CA GLY A 202 -21.14 14.00 -3.63
C GLY A 202 -21.74 12.71 -3.07
N CYS A 203 -20.93 11.93 -2.38
CA CYS A 203 -21.38 10.73 -1.67
C CYS A 203 -20.35 10.28 -0.64
N CYS A 204 -20.74 9.32 0.19
CA CYS A 204 -19.84 8.56 1.05
C CYS A 204 -19.36 7.30 0.32
N VAL A 205 -18.05 7.03 0.38
CA VAL A 205 -17.43 5.77 -0.06
C VAL A 205 -16.57 5.22 1.06
N SER A 206 -16.62 3.92 1.28
CA SER A 206 -15.87 3.28 2.34
C SER A 206 -15.22 1.98 1.89
N THR A 207 -14.13 1.63 2.56
CA THR A 207 -13.52 0.31 2.48
C THR A 207 -12.96 -0.08 3.85
N SER A 208 -12.47 -1.32 3.96
CA SER A 208 -11.85 -1.78 5.19
C SER A 208 -10.67 -2.70 4.93
N LEU A 209 -9.75 -2.77 5.90
CA LEU A 209 -8.62 -3.69 5.84
C LEU A 209 -9.07 -5.14 5.71
N ILE A 210 -10.10 -5.55 6.46
CA ILE A 210 -10.63 -6.92 6.37
C ILE A 210 -11.25 -7.21 5.00
N ALA A 211 -11.96 -6.25 4.39
CA ALA A 211 -12.55 -6.44 3.05
C ALA A 211 -11.47 -6.67 2.00
N ASN A 212 -10.38 -5.91 2.06
CA ASN A 212 -9.25 -6.05 1.15
C ASN A 212 -8.46 -7.34 1.40
N GLY A 213 -8.28 -7.73 2.66
CA GLY A 213 -7.68 -9.01 3.01
C GLY A 213 -8.52 -10.20 2.52
N ALA A 214 -9.85 -10.15 2.70
CA ALA A 214 -10.77 -11.15 2.16
C ALA A 214 -10.76 -11.19 0.62
N TRP A 215 -10.63 -10.03 -0.04
CA TRP A 215 -10.49 -9.96 -1.49
C TRP A 215 -9.16 -10.56 -1.97
N ALA A 216 -8.06 -10.33 -1.24
CA ALA A 216 -6.76 -10.91 -1.54
C ALA A 216 -6.77 -12.45 -1.46
N THR A 217 -7.60 -13.03 -0.57
CA THR A 217 -7.80 -14.47 -0.41
C THR A 217 -9.07 -14.99 -1.08
N ALA A 218 -9.70 -14.21 -1.96
CA ALA A 218 -11.06 -14.44 -2.45
C ALA A 218 -11.27 -15.82 -3.06
N ALA A 219 -10.32 -16.36 -3.82
CA ALA A 219 -10.43 -17.69 -4.43
C ALA A 219 -10.57 -18.80 -3.36
N TRP A 220 -9.77 -18.72 -2.31
CA TRP A 220 -9.80 -19.68 -1.21
C TRP A 220 -11.04 -19.50 -0.32
N LEU A 221 -11.37 -18.25 -0.03
CA LEU A 221 -12.60 -17.94 0.71
C LEU A 221 -13.83 -18.40 -0.06
N GLN A 222 -13.88 -18.19 -1.37
CA GLN A 222 -14.96 -18.65 -2.23
C GLN A 222 -15.07 -20.19 -2.20
N ALA A 223 -13.94 -20.89 -2.27
CA ALA A 223 -13.93 -22.35 -2.16
C ALA A 223 -14.50 -22.82 -0.80
N ALA A 224 -14.10 -22.16 0.29
CA ALA A 224 -14.65 -22.45 1.62
C ALA A 224 -16.15 -22.20 1.72
N LEU A 225 -16.65 -21.10 1.16
CA LEU A 225 -18.08 -20.78 1.09
C LEU A 225 -18.88 -21.82 0.27
N PHE A 226 -18.24 -22.47 -0.70
CA PHE A 226 -18.83 -23.60 -1.46
C PHE A 226 -18.66 -24.95 -0.76
N GLY A 227 -18.14 -24.95 0.47
CA GLY A 227 -18.00 -26.19 1.28
C GLY A 227 -16.77 -27.03 0.94
N ALA A 228 -15.77 -26.45 0.25
CA ALA A 228 -14.52 -27.16 0.00
C ALA A 228 -13.81 -27.51 1.31
N LYS A 229 -13.28 -28.70 1.38
CA LYS A 229 -12.40 -29.14 2.46
C LYS A 229 -10.96 -28.87 2.04
N PHE A 230 -10.24 -28.13 2.85
CA PHE A 230 -8.81 -27.90 2.63
C PHE A 230 -8.03 -29.10 3.19
N SER A 231 -7.10 -29.62 2.39
CA SER A 231 -6.33 -30.83 2.69
C SER A 231 -5.22 -30.67 3.72
N GLY A 232 -5.28 -29.61 4.53
CA GLY A 232 -4.30 -29.35 5.57
C GLY A 232 -3.43 -28.14 5.27
N GLU A 233 -2.36 -28.03 6.03
CA GLU A 233 -1.38 -26.94 5.96
C GLU A 233 -0.41 -27.16 4.80
N ILE A 234 0.19 -26.10 4.28
CA ILE A 234 1.22 -26.19 3.25
C ILE A 234 2.47 -26.85 3.88
N ASP A 235 2.85 -28.03 3.39
CA ASP A 235 4.11 -28.69 3.74
C ASP A 235 5.07 -28.56 2.56
N ARG A 236 6.10 -27.75 2.73
CA ARG A 236 7.13 -27.55 1.68
C ARG A 236 7.83 -28.85 1.29
N LYS A 237 7.98 -29.80 2.22
CA LYS A 237 8.65 -31.09 1.94
C LYS A 237 7.73 -32.10 1.24
N ASN A 238 6.44 -31.88 1.31
CA ASN A 238 5.44 -32.68 0.63
C ASN A 238 4.33 -31.80 0.02
N PRO A 239 4.67 -30.90 -0.91
CA PRO A 239 3.69 -30.03 -1.54
C PRO A 239 2.77 -30.83 -2.46
N PRO A 240 1.60 -30.30 -2.78
CA PRO A 240 0.74 -30.91 -3.80
C PRO A 240 1.41 -31.04 -5.17
N ASN A 241 2.37 -30.17 -5.47
CA ASN A 241 3.12 -30.13 -6.70
C ASN A 241 4.57 -29.66 -6.46
N ALA A 242 5.55 -30.54 -6.71
CA ALA A 242 6.97 -30.22 -6.59
C ALA A 242 7.44 -29.18 -7.64
N LEU A 243 6.74 -29.06 -8.76
CA LEU A 243 7.07 -28.10 -9.83
C LEU A 243 6.40 -26.72 -9.63
N THR A 244 5.78 -26.53 -8.46
CA THR A 244 5.27 -25.24 -7.98
C THR A 244 5.77 -25.02 -6.56
N ALA A 245 7.09 -24.96 -6.39
CA ALA A 245 7.75 -24.89 -5.10
C ALA A 245 9.06 -24.09 -5.16
N SER A 246 9.53 -23.66 -4.00
CA SER A 246 10.79 -22.95 -3.86
C SER A 246 11.92 -23.88 -3.45
N TYR A 247 13.11 -23.66 -4.02
CA TYR A 247 14.30 -24.46 -3.80
C TYR A 247 15.48 -23.59 -3.38
N ARG A 248 16.28 -24.10 -2.41
CA ARG A 248 17.44 -23.38 -1.89
C ARG A 248 18.68 -23.75 -2.69
N THR A 249 19.43 -22.75 -3.13
CA THR A 249 20.68 -22.89 -3.88
C THR A 249 21.91 -22.97 -2.96
N SER A 250 23.08 -23.35 -3.50
CA SER A 250 24.31 -23.52 -2.72
C SER A 250 24.78 -22.24 -2.02
N ASP A 251 24.45 -21.07 -2.57
CA ASP A 251 24.75 -19.74 -2.04
C ASP A 251 23.63 -19.18 -1.14
N ASN A 252 22.80 -20.07 -0.56
CA ASN A 252 21.70 -19.72 0.35
C ASN A 252 20.61 -18.80 -0.24
N ARG A 253 20.46 -18.79 -1.55
CA ARG A 253 19.38 -18.07 -2.22
C ARG A 253 18.20 -19.01 -2.47
N TRP A 254 17.06 -18.44 -2.86
CA TRP A 254 15.85 -19.19 -3.16
C TRP A 254 15.39 -18.90 -4.59
N VAL A 255 15.07 -19.96 -5.32
CA VAL A 255 14.38 -19.89 -6.61
C VAL A 255 13.04 -20.59 -6.51
N LEU A 256 11.99 -19.94 -7.00
CA LEU A 256 10.65 -20.51 -7.15
C LEU A 256 10.52 -20.99 -8.60
N ILE A 257 10.18 -22.24 -8.79
CA ILE A 257 9.74 -22.74 -10.10
C ILE A 257 8.21 -22.81 -10.12
N LEU A 258 7.60 -22.53 -11.29
CA LEU A 258 6.15 -22.48 -11.44
C LEU A 258 5.75 -23.04 -12.81
N PHE A 259 5.61 -24.37 -12.90
CA PHE A 259 5.24 -25.03 -14.14
C PHE A 259 3.73 -25.39 -14.14
N VAL A 260 2.91 -24.46 -14.65
CA VAL A 260 1.45 -24.67 -14.77
C VAL A 260 1.16 -25.76 -15.79
N GLU A 261 1.89 -25.78 -16.92
CA GLU A 261 1.81 -26.84 -17.96
C GLU A 261 2.90 -27.91 -17.71
N GLU A 262 2.73 -28.68 -16.64
CA GLU A 262 3.76 -29.58 -16.14
C GLU A 262 4.29 -30.57 -17.19
N ASP A 263 3.41 -31.31 -17.87
CA ASP A 263 3.81 -32.35 -18.81
C ASP A 263 4.51 -31.79 -20.06
N LYS A 264 4.23 -30.55 -20.40
CA LYS A 264 4.94 -29.81 -21.45
C LYS A 264 6.33 -29.34 -20.99
N ASN A 265 6.41 -28.81 -19.78
CA ASN A 265 7.64 -28.22 -19.24
C ASN A 265 8.61 -29.27 -18.68
N TRP A 266 8.12 -30.40 -18.20
CA TRP A 266 8.92 -31.44 -17.57
C TRP A 266 10.07 -31.95 -18.44
N PRO A 267 9.86 -32.38 -19.73
CA PRO A 267 10.95 -32.83 -20.59
C PRO A 267 12.01 -31.73 -20.84
N VAL A 268 11.56 -30.48 -20.97
CA VAL A 268 12.46 -29.33 -21.17
C VAL A 268 13.29 -29.09 -19.92
N PHE A 269 12.64 -29.15 -18.75
CA PHE A 269 13.28 -28.94 -17.46
C PHE A 269 14.33 -29.99 -17.17
N VAL A 270 13.99 -31.28 -17.25
CA VAL A 270 14.93 -32.38 -16.93
C VAL A 270 16.12 -32.40 -17.89
N LYS A 271 15.92 -31.98 -19.13
CA LYS A 271 17.01 -31.79 -20.08
C LYS A 271 17.92 -30.61 -19.69
N ALA A 272 17.33 -29.46 -19.32
CA ALA A 272 18.08 -28.26 -18.92
C ALA A 272 18.92 -28.49 -17.68
N ILE A 273 18.41 -29.22 -16.70
CA ILE A 273 19.12 -29.57 -15.46
C ILE A 273 20.01 -30.82 -15.58
N GLU A 274 20.18 -31.38 -16.80
CA GLU A 274 20.98 -32.56 -17.09
C GLU A 274 20.61 -33.82 -16.28
N ARG A 275 19.30 -34.00 -15.98
CA ARG A 275 18.74 -35.11 -15.19
C ARG A 275 17.77 -35.95 -16.03
N ALA A 276 18.27 -36.45 -17.19
CA ALA A 276 17.48 -37.32 -18.07
C ALA A 276 16.99 -38.63 -17.38
N ASP A 277 17.67 -39.04 -16.30
CA ASP A 277 17.26 -40.16 -15.45
C ASP A 277 15.87 -39.93 -14.81
N LEU A 278 15.53 -38.67 -14.45
CA LEU A 278 14.23 -38.33 -13.88
C LEU A 278 13.08 -38.45 -14.91
N GLN A 279 13.39 -38.27 -16.21
CA GLN A 279 12.39 -38.42 -17.27
C GLN A 279 11.98 -39.86 -17.47
N GLY A 280 12.94 -40.79 -17.29
CA GLY A 280 12.72 -42.26 -17.41
C GLY A 280 12.17 -42.89 -16.14
N ASP A 281 12.09 -42.16 -15.02
CA ASP A 281 11.62 -42.69 -13.75
C ASP A 281 10.08 -42.79 -13.72
N PRO A 282 9.52 -44.01 -13.53
CA PRO A 282 8.05 -44.17 -13.51
C PRO A 282 7.34 -43.32 -12.46
N ARG A 283 8.03 -42.95 -11.39
CA ARG A 283 7.48 -42.07 -10.34
C ARG A 283 7.19 -40.67 -10.84
N PHE A 284 7.83 -40.23 -11.96
CA PHE A 284 7.76 -38.85 -12.46
C PHE A 284 7.31 -38.77 -13.93
N ALA A 285 6.80 -39.87 -14.48
CA ALA A 285 6.48 -40.02 -15.90
C ALA A 285 5.41 -39.01 -16.40
N ASP A 286 4.42 -38.72 -15.57
CA ASP A 286 3.34 -37.78 -15.85
C ASP A 286 2.98 -36.94 -14.63
N SER A 287 2.14 -35.91 -14.77
CA SER A 287 1.75 -35.01 -13.69
C SER A 287 1.13 -35.75 -12.51
N LYS A 288 0.27 -36.74 -12.78
CA LYS A 288 -0.37 -37.54 -11.73
C LYS A 288 0.64 -38.33 -10.91
N SER A 289 1.61 -38.94 -11.57
CA SER A 289 2.67 -39.71 -10.92
C SER A 289 3.60 -38.78 -10.13
N ARG A 290 3.95 -37.59 -10.66
CA ARG A 290 4.73 -36.58 -9.93
C ARG A 290 4.02 -36.07 -8.69
N HIS A 291 2.72 -35.82 -8.78
CA HIS A 291 1.92 -35.40 -7.60
C HIS A 291 1.87 -36.50 -6.53
N ALA A 292 1.67 -37.75 -6.94
CA ALA A 292 1.68 -38.89 -6.02
C ALA A 292 3.04 -39.11 -5.34
N ASN A 293 4.13 -38.71 -5.98
CA ASN A 293 5.49 -38.85 -5.50
C ASN A 293 6.17 -37.49 -5.23
N ALA A 294 5.37 -36.46 -4.91
CA ALA A 294 5.87 -35.08 -4.77
C ALA A 294 7.00 -34.96 -3.74
N ALA A 295 6.89 -35.61 -2.59
CA ALA A 295 7.93 -35.60 -1.56
C ALA A 295 9.27 -36.18 -2.07
N ALA A 296 9.21 -37.26 -2.85
CA ALA A 296 10.42 -37.84 -3.45
C ALA A 296 11.04 -36.89 -4.48
N LEU A 297 10.21 -36.28 -5.32
CA LEU A 297 10.68 -35.31 -6.31
C LEU A 297 11.27 -34.06 -5.65
N VAL A 298 10.63 -33.53 -4.58
CA VAL A 298 11.20 -32.41 -3.80
C VAL A 298 12.57 -32.77 -3.24
N ALA A 299 12.75 -33.98 -2.70
CA ALA A 299 14.05 -34.39 -2.17
C ALA A 299 15.14 -34.47 -3.25
N GLU A 300 14.80 -34.88 -4.48
CA GLU A 300 15.73 -34.86 -5.61
C GLU A 300 16.07 -33.42 -6.03
N LEU A 301 15.04 -32.56 -6.15
CA LEU A 301 15.25 -31.17 -6.56
C LEU A 301 15.96 -30.35 -5.49
N ASP A 302 15.73 -30.60 -4.19
CA ASP A 302 16.47 -29.95 -3.11
C ASP A 302 17.98 -30.24 -3.21
N ARG A 303 18.36 -31.51 -3.44
CA ARG A 303 19.78 -31.89 -3.63
C ARG A 303 20.36 -31.24 -4.87
N LEU A 304 19.59 -31.22 -5.93
CA LEU A 304 20.01 -30.64 -7.20
C LEU A 304 20.25 -29.14 -7.07
N PHE A 305 19.26 -28.37 -6.63
CA PHE A 305 19.39 -26.93 -6.51
C PHE A 305 20.47 -26.51 -5.50
N ALA A 306 20.68 -27.29 -4.45
CA ALA A 306 21.75 -27.05 -3.48
C ALA A 306 23.17 -27.30 -4.06
N SER A 307 23.32 -27.87 -5.25
CA SER A 307 24.62 -28.19 -5.84
C SER A 307 25.30 -27.02 -6.52
N GLN A 308 24.57 -25.97 -6.90
CA GLN A 308 25.09 -24.82 -7.63
C GLN A 308 24.49 -23.49 -7.11
N PRO A 309 25.19 -22.36 -7.37
CA PRO A 309 24.69 -21.05 -7.00
C PRO A 309 23.50 -20.61 -7.89
N LEU A 310 22.72 -19.66 -7.38
CA LEU A 310 21.51 -19.12 -8.03
C LEU A 310 21.78 -18.68 -9.49
N ALA A 311 22.89 -17.98 -9.73
CA ALA A 311 23.22 -17.46 -11.07
C ALA A 311 23.30 -18.54 -12.14
N ASN A 312 23.80 -19.74 -11.80
CA ASN A 312 23.86 -20.86 -12.73
C ASN A 312 22.45 -21.40 -13.04
N TRP A 313 21.60 -21.51 -12.01
CA TRP A 313 20.23 -21.98 -12.18
C TRP A 313 19.39 -21.03 -13.02
N THR A 314 19.49 -19.72 -12.77
CA THR A 314 18.76 -18.72 -13.58
C THR A 314 19.21 -18.75 -15.04
N ALA A 315 20.50 -18.84 -15.29
CA ALA A 315 21.03 -18.95 -16.67
C ALA A 315 20.50 -20.21 -17.41
N LEU A 316 20.42 -21.35 -16.73
CA LEU A 316 19.86 -22.59 -17.30
C LEU A 316 18.36 -22.48 -17.60
N LEU A 317 17.60 -21.92 -16.65
CA LEU A 317 16.16 -21.76 -16.79
C LEU A 317 15.80 -20.72 -17.87
N ASP A 318 16.56 -19.63 -17.96
CA ASP A 318 16.43 -18.62 -19.02
C ASP A 318 16.69 -19.21 -20.40
N ALA A 319 17.81 -19.94 -20.56
CA ALA A 319 18.17 -20.59 -21.82
C ALA A 319 17.11 -21.60 -22.28
N ALA A 320 16.42 -22.24 -21.32
CA ALA A 320 15.33 -23.18 -21.58
C ALA A 320 13.96 -22.49 -21.71
N SER A 321 13.87 -21.16 -21.51
CA SER A 321 12.62 -20.40 -21.49
C SER A 321 11.57 -20.97 -20.51
N LEU A 322 12.03 -21.43 -19.35
CA LEU A 322 11.17 -21.98 -18.31
C LEU A 322 10.76 -20.90 -17.31
N PRO A 323 9.51 -20.90 -16.83
CA PRO A 323 9.04 -19.90 -15.87
C PRO A 323 9.62 -20.17 -14.48
N TYR A 324 10.27 -19.18 -13.90
CA TYR A 324 10.76 -19.18 -12.53
C TYR A 324 10.70 -17.77 -11.92
N GLY A 325 10.90 -17.67 -10.61
CA GLY A 325 11.08 -16.41 -9.90
C GLY A 325 12.22 -16.51 -8.90
N VAL A 326 13.04 -15.48 -8.81
CA VAL A 326 14.04 -15.36 -7.74
C VAL A 326 13.41 -14.71 -6.55
N VAL A 327 13.56 -15.29 -5.36
CA VAL A 327 13.20 -14.62 -4.11
C VAL A 327 14.27 -13.57 -3.82
N GLN A 328 13.94 -12.33 -4.18
CA GLN A 328 14.84 -11.19 -4.09
C GLN A 328 15.11 -10.77 -2.63
N ILE A 329 16.30 -10.28 -2.38
CA ILE A 329 16.67 -9.61 -1.13
C ILE A 329 16.64 -8.08 -1.31
N PRO A 330 16.49 -7.29 -0.22
CA PRO A 330 16.34 -5.83 -0.33
C PRO A 330 17.47 -5.16 -1.12
N GLU A 331 18.72 -5.62 -0.98
CA GLU A 331 19.90 -5.08 -1.63
C GLU A 331 19.92 -5.28 -3.17
N GLU A 332 19.11 -6.22 -3.64
CA GLU A 332 18.95 -6.50 -5.08
C GLU A 332 17.76 -5.78 -5.65
N ILE A 333 16.62 -5.78 -4.92
CA ILE A 333 15.40 -5.09 -5.35
C ILE A 333 15.69 -3.62 -5.69
N VAL A 334 16.47 -2.93 -4.84
CA VAL A 334 16.80 -1.51 -5.06
C VAL A 334 17.69 -1.26 -6.28
N LYS A 335 18.22 -2.31 -6.91
CA LYS A 335 19.06 -2.26 -8.12
C LYS A 335 18.40 -2.91 -9.33
N ASP A 336 17.20 -3.44 -9.17
CA ASP A 336 16.52 -4.17 -10.24
C ASP A 336 16.20 -3.24 -11.42
N PRO A 337 16.83 -3.46 -12.59
CA PRO A 337 16.61 -2.59 -13.75
C PRO A 337 15.18 -2.58 -14.25
N GLN A 338 14.39 -3.62 -13.95
CA GLN A 338 13.00 -3.71 -14.34
C GLN A 338 12.14 -2.71 -13.57
N LEU A 339 12.46 -2.44 -12.29
CA LEU A 339 11.77 -1.42 -11.48
C LEU A 339 12.02 -0.01 -12.02
N PHE A 340 13.26 0.28 -12.45
CA PHE A 340 13.63 1.58 -13.04
C PHE A 340 13.07 1.75 -14.45
N ALA A 341 13.17 0.74 -15.31
CA ALA A 341 12.64 0.78 -16.68
C ALA A 341 11.13 1.03 -16.72
N ASN A 342 10.40 0.45 -15.76
CA ASN A 342 8.95 0.63 -15.61
C ASN A 342 8.55 1.82 -14.74
N ARG A 343 9.52 2.64 -14.30
CA ARG A 343 9.27 3.80 -13.44
C ARG A 343 8.52 3.47 -12.15
N ILE A 344 8.72 2.27 -11.62
CA ILE A 344 8.21 1.84 -10.31
C ILE A 344 9.03 2.52 -9.21
N VAL A 345 10.32 2.70 -9.45
CA VAL A 345 11.24 3.48 -8.62
C VAL A 345 11.63 4.75 -9.38
N VAL A 346 11.39 5.90 -8.76
CA VAL A 346 11.57 7.22 -9.36
C VAL A 346 12.35 8.15 -8.42
N PRO A 347 13.10 9.14 -8.95
CA PRO A 347 13.84 10.07 -8.11
C PRO A 347 12.90 11.04 -7.39
N ILE A 348 13.27 11.41 -6.17
CA ILE A 348 12.62 12.48 -5.40
C ILE A 348 13.20 13.82 -5.88
N ASN A 349 12.34 14.75 -6.22
CA ASN A 349 12.71 16.12 -6.55
C ASN A 349 12.95 16.91 -5.24
N ASP A 350 14.13 16.76 -4.66
CA ASP A 350 14.58 17.40 -3.42
C ASP A 350 15.62 18.52 -3.66
N GLY A 351 15.86 18.86 -4.94
CA GLY A 351 16.89 19.84 -5.34
C GLY A 351 18.33 19.32 -5.31
N SER A 352 18.53 18.04 -4.96
CA SER A 352 19.86 17.43 -4.90
C SER A 352 20.34 16.99 -6.30
N ALA A 353 21.66 17.14 -6.53
CA ALA A 353 22.31 16.58 -7.71
C ALA A 353 22.31 15.03 -7.70
N ASN A 354 22.25 14.42 -6.52
CA ASN A 354 22.13 12.98 -6.32
C ASN A 354 20.82 12.69 -5.55
N PRO A 355 19.66 12.71 -6.21
CA PRO A 355 18.37 12.56 -5.55
C PRO A 355 18.22 11.16 -4.95
N ARG A 356 17.53 11.11 -3.83
CA ARG A 356 17.02 9.84 -3.30
C ARG A 356 15.88 9.33 -4.18
N TYR A 357 15.54 8.08 -4.02
CA TYR A 357 14.46 7.45 -4.79
C TYR A 357 13.27 7.11 -3.89
N THR A 358 12.11 7.01 -4.50
CA THR A 358 10.88 6.54 -3.86
C THR A 358 10.15 5.56 -4.76
N VAL A 359 9.27 4.75 -4.16
CA VAL A 359 8.34 3.91 -4.91
C VAL A 359 7.18 4.78 -5.39
N ASP A 360 6.89 4.73 -6.67
CA ASP A 360 5.77 5.46 -7.28
C ASP A 360 4.43 4.75 -7.02
N SER A 361 3.29 5.43 -7.26
CA SER A 361 1.98 4.78 -7.25
C SER A 361 1.89 3.72 -8.36
N PRO A 362 1.19 2.58 -8.13
CA PRO A 362 1.44 1.33 -8.88
C PRO A 362 0.78 1.23 -10.26
N PHE A 363 0.33 2.33 -10.83
CA PHE A 363 -0.25 2.34 -12.18
C PHE A 363 0.11 3.63 -12.93
N MET A 364 -0.01 3.61 -14.24
CA MET A 364 0.27 4.73 -15.13
C MET A 364 -0.89 4.90 -16.12
N LEU A 365 -1.17 6.16 -16.47
CA LEU A 365 -1.90 6.50 -17.68
C LEU A 365 -0.89 6.97 -18.72
N LYS A 366 -0.86 6.33 -19.89
CA LYS A 366 0.16 6.57 -20.90
C LYS A 366 0.20 8.01 -21.40
N GLU A 367 -0.98 8.64 -21.52
CA GLU A 367 -1.17 9.99 -22.04
C GLU A 367 -1.17 11.07 -20.93
N GLN A 368 -1.02 10.68 -19.66
CA GLN A 368 -1.09 11.60 -18.53
C GLN A 368 0.15 11.48 -17.65
N PRO A 369 0.98 12.52 -17.56
CA PRO A 369 2.13 12.49 -16.66
C PRO A 369 1.71 12.51 -15.20
N LYS A 370 2.56 11.96 -14.34
CA LYS A 370 2.50 12.16 -12.89
C LYS A 370 3.33 13.37 -12.47
N VAL A 371 2.97 13.95 -11.34
CA VAL A 371 3.79 14.95 -10.65
C VAL A 371 5.07 14.27 -10.17
N ALA A 372 6.21 14.90 -10.41
CA ALA A 372 7.47 14.41 -9.85
C ALA A 372 7.39 14.37 -8.31
N PRO A 373 7.77 13.25 -7.67
CA PRO A 373 7.71 13.16 -6.21
C PRO A 373 8.55 14.24 -5.54
N GLY A 374 7.90 15.14 -4.82
CA GLY A 374 8.55 16.16 -3.99
C GLY A 374 8.84 15.65 -2.56
N VAL A 375 9.39 16.52 -1.73
CA VAL A 375 9.62 16.23 -0.31
C VAL A 375 8.30 16.30 0.44
N ALA A 376 8.09 15.34 1.35
CA ALA A 376 6.93 15.36 2.25
C ALA A 376 7.05 16.52 3.26
N PRO A 377 5.92 17.17 3.62
CA PRO A 377 5.97 18.38 4.43
C PRO A 377 6.34 18.11 5.90
N GLU A 378 6.96 19.09 6.53
CA GLU A 378 7.08 19.16 7.98
C GLU A 378 5.71 19.45 8.63
N LEU A 379 5.57 19.12 9.92
CA LEU A 379 4.33 19.32 10.67
C LEU A 379 3.93 20.80 10.67
N GLY A 380 2.74 21.08 10.15
CA GLY A 380 2.18 22.43 10.12
C GLY A 380 2.89 23.41 9.19
N GLN A 381 3.79 22.93 8.34
CA GLN A 381 4.61 23.77 7.44
C GLN A 381 3.79 24.81 6.65
N HIS A 382 2.56 24.50 6.33
CA HIS A 382 1.72 25.35 5.47
C HIS A 382 0.50 25.92 6.21
N THR A 383 0.48 25.85 7.55
CA THR A 383 -0.68 26.26 8.37
C THR A 383 -1.16 27.68 8.05
N ASP A 384 -0.27 28.66 8.08
CA ASP A 384 -0.62 30.07 7.85
C ASP A 384 -1.08 30.34 6.41
N GLN A 385 -0.40 29.72 5.47
CA GLN A 385 -0.77 29.83 4.06
C GLN A 385 -2.18 29.31 3.83
N ILE A 386 -2.48 28.11 4.33
CA ILE A 386 -3.79 27.46 4.17
C ILE A 386 -4.88 28.30 4.87
N LEU A 387 -4.64 28.81 6.08
CA LEU A 387 -5.62 29.64 6.77
C LEU A 387 -5.91 30.94 6.00
N LYS A 388 -4.89 31.60 5.44
CA LYS A 388 -5.08 32.78 4.59
C LYS A 388 -5.88 32.46 3.31
N GLU A 389 -5.61 31.35 2.65
CA GLU A 389 -6.35 30.87 1.49
C GLU A 389 -7.84 30.56 1.83
N LEU A 390 -8.10 30.14 3.08
CA LEU A 390 -9.46 29.95 3.60
C LEU A 390 -10.13 31.28 4.02
N GLY A 391 -9.47 32.43 3.87
CA GLY A 391 -10.01 33.75 4.14
C GLY A 391 -9.92 34.19 5.61
N PHE A 392 -8.99 33.63 6.41
CA PHE A 392 -8.65 34.16 7.72
C PHE A 392 -7.60 35.28 7.55
N ASP A 393 -7.83 36.43 8.18
CA ASP A 393 -6.84 37.50 8.29
C ASP A 393 -5.79 37.24 9.37
N ALA A 394 -4.78 38.12 9.47
CA ALA A 394 -3.67 37.94 10.41
C ALA A 394 -4.15 37.93 11.86
N ASP A 395 -5.05 38.86 12.24
CA ASP A 395 -5.56 38.97 13.61
C ASP A 395 -6.35 37.70 14.00
N GLN A 396 -7.16 37.18 13.10
CA GLN A 396 -7.90 35.93 13.29
C GLN A 396 -6.96 34.72 13.47
N ILE A 397 -5.86 34.66 12.70
CA ILE A 397 -4.85 33.59 12.81
C ILE A 397 -4.14 33.68 14.16
N ASP A 398 -3.79 34.89 14.61
CA ASP A 398 -3.17 35.09 15.92
C ASP A 398 -4.12 34.74 17.08
N ASP A 399 -5.40 35.06 16.98
CA ASP A 399 -6.42 34.60 17.91
C ASP A 399 -6.53 33.06 17.95
N LEU A 400 -6.53 32.39 16.82
CA LEU A 400 -6.55 30.92 16.74
C LEU A 400 -5.34 30.30 17.42
N ARG A 401 -4.16 30.93 17.32
CA ARG A 401 -2.94 30.53 18.04
C ARG A 401 -3.07 30.77 19.54
N ALA A 402 -3.52 31.94 19.95
CA ALA A 402 -3.71 32.28 21.36
C ALA A 402 -4.67 31.31 22.06
N PHE A 403 -5.69 30.82 21.34
CA PHE A 403 -6.62 29.81 21.83
C PHE A 403 -6.12 28.36 21.66
N GLY A 404 -4.95 28.15 21.09
CA GLY A 404 -4.36 26.83 20.91
C GLY A 404 -5.05 25.95 19.84
N ALA A 405 -5.84 26.53 18.94
CA ALA A 405 -6.45 25.80 17.82
C ALA A 405 -5.43 25.41 16.76
N VAL A 406 -4.44 26.26 16.54
CA VAL A 406 -3.28 26.03 15.69
C VAL A 406 -1.99 26.31 16.48
N PRO A 407 -0.86 25.67 16.16
CA PRO A 407 0.37 25.85 16.92
C PRO A 407 0.96 27.24 16.69
N HIS A 408 1.70 27.73 17.67
CA HIS A 408 2.68 28.76 17.44
C HIS A 408 3.78 28.17 16.52
N VAL A 409 3.94 28.71 15.34
CA VAL A 409 5.13 28.41 14.53
C VAL A 409 6.29 29.16 15.18
N PRO A 410 7.31 28.48 15.71
CA PRO A 410 8.56 29.18 16.02
C PRO A 410 9.01 29.79 14.71
N HIS A 411 9.19 31.10 14.65
CA HIS A 411 9.94 31.69 13.57
C HIS A 411 11.29 30.99 13.56
N SER A 412 11.51 30.08 12.59
CA SER A 412 12.87 29.67 12.29
C SER A 412 13.57 30.98 11.90
N GLU A 413 14.44 31.46 12.78
CA GLU A 413 15.44 32.44 12.38
C GLU A 413 16.03 31.89 11.10
N ALA A 414 15.85 32.62 10.02
CA ALA A 414 16.51 32.36 8.78
C ALA A 414 18.00 32.29 9.09
N SER A 415 18.53 31.07 9.12
CA SER A 415 19.98 30.88 9.15
C SER A 415 20.51 31.46 7.84
N LEU A 416 21.11 32.63 7.99
CA LEU A 416 21.99 33.27 7.03
C LEU A 416 23.15 32.36 6.64
#